data_6184cbb9aed90d710a1bde2ad76307d0
#
_entry.id   6184cbb9aed90d710a1bde2ad76307d0
#
_cell.length_a   1.000
_cell.length_b   1.000
_cell.length_c   1.000
_cell.angle_alpha   90.00
_cell.angle_beta   90.00
_cell.angle_gamma   90.00
#
_symmetry.space_group_name_H-M   'P 1'
#
loop_
_entity.id
_entity.type
_entity.pdbx_description
1 polymer ?
#
loop_
_entity_poly.entity_id
_entity_poly.type
_entity_poly.pdbx_seq_one_letter_code
_entity_poly.pdbx_strand_id
1 'polypeptide(L)'
;MPMALPLPLMAHTAPAGRAAAASNVDGNLLPALGDVSSQSLSPAAERRLGDRIMRSILRDPDIIDDPLVLEYIGSIWTTLQGAARRRGEIGPDLEGVYAWRPFLVRERSVNAFALPGGYIGVHLGLLAMTRTPDELASVLAHEMSHVTQRHIARMIDQSKQTSWVGLASMILGVLAASRAPQAAQAMIMGGQGMAIQGQLNFSRDMEREADRVGFGVLTDAGYPPAGMAQMFEQLQQASRLNDDGSYPYLRSHPLTTERIGEARARMGSQAWNKAIAPQADDAQTLLQVRHALMSARAKVLMDTRSVSLMSLVRPGLLPVDASPVDKLALQYTALVAATRLRDRMEAERALAQARREAEALPASVQPEVRRVLTLAEVDAGVETGRAVLAQTTLQQALAQPTASGLQPRARPEIMMLARTTLNLPDSREETAALQEVVNLLQPHLSNRPEDAAGWTYLSGAWQRLNQPLRAVRAEAEAAAATGDLQGAIDRVDGVRRRITQPTSAELIELSVLDARVARWRQTMRDDSRDEL
;
A
#
# COMPACT_ATOMS: atom_id res chain seq x y z
N MET A 1 -75.61 1.63 -16.44
CA MET A 1 -76.73 2.34 -15.74
C MET A 1 -77.25 1.40 -14.61
N PRO A 2 -77.66 1.90 -13.46
CA PRO A 2 -77.25 3.16 -12.84
C PRO A 2 -76.82 3.02 -11.36
N MET A 3 -76.38 4.10 -10.88
CA MET A 3 -76.61 4.88 -9.64
C MET A 3 -75.81 4.47 -8.38
N ALA A 4 -74.94 5.26 -7.94
CA ALA A 4 -74.93 6.56 -7.26
C ALA A 4 -75.20 6.44 -5.76
N LEU A 5 -74.11 6.72 -4.99
CA LEU A 5 -73.92 7.52 -3.72
C LEU A 5 -75.15 7.72 -2.79
N PRO A 6 -74.99 8.02 -1.48
CA PRO A 6 -74.01 8.90 -0.85
C PRO A 6 -73.53 8.50 0.58
N LEU A 7 -72.58 9.32 1.09
CA LEU A 7 -72.13 9.51 2.48
C LEU A 7 -73.27 9.96 3.41
N PRO A 8 -73.08 9.80 4.77
CA PRO A 8 -72.79 11.00 5.51
C PRO A 8 -71.71 10.88 6.63
N LEU A 9 -71.12 11.99 6.85
CA LEU A 9 -70.33 12.52 7.95
C LEU A 9 -71.09 12.42 9.30
N MET A 10 -70.40 12.00 10.37
CA MET A 10 -70.67 12.47 11.74
C MET A 10 -69.39 12.38 12.60
N ALA A 11 -68.97 13.51 13.10
CA ALA A 11 -67.98 13.67 14.14
C ALA A 11 -68.50 13.25 15.50
N HIS A 12 -67.62 12.70 16.36
CA HIS A 12 -67.69 12.93 17.81
C HIS A 12 -66.42 12.53 18.55
N THR A 13 -65.76 13.51 19.10
CA THR A 13 -65.11 13.65 20.42
C THR A 13 -64.18 12.55 20.93
N ALA A 14 -62.97 13.02 21.19
CA ALA A 14 -61.95 12.35 22.03
C ALA A 14 -62.40 12.20 23.51
N PRO A 15 -61.77 11.28 24.23
CA PRO A 15 -61.08 11.72 25.43
C PRO A 15 -59.62 11.25 25.51
N ALA A 16 -58.88 12.12 26.20
CA ALA A 16 -57.49 11.96 26.57
C ALA A 16 -57.23 10.67 27.39
N GLY A 17 -56.13 9.99 27.05
CA GLY A 17 -55.72 8.82 27.82
C GLY A 17 -54.29 8.42 27.55
N ARG A 18 -53.36 8.91 28.35
CA ARG A 18 -52.03 8.41 28.71
C ARG A 18 -51.09 8.02 27.56
N ALA A 19 -50.13 8.89 27.32
CA ALA A 19 -48.85 8.57 26.71
C ALA A 19 -48.16 7.42 27.48
N ALA A 20 -47.99 6.29 26.84
CA ALA A 20 -47.04 5.29 27.27
C ALA A 20 -45.65 5.81 26.83
N ALA A 21 -44.83 6.10 27.81
CA ALA A 21 -43.43 6.44 27.62
C ALA A 21 -42.75 5.25 26.95
N ALA A 22 -42.31 5.42 25.70
CA ALA A 22 -41.29 4.56 25.10
C ALA A 22 -40.04 4.74 25.95
N SER A 23 -39.66 3.74 26.70
CA SER A 23 -38.37 3.64 27.35
C SER A 23 -37.32 3.58 26.27
N ASN A 24 -36.67 4.72 26.02
CA ASN A 24 -35.34 4.74 25.42
C ASN A 24 -34.45 3.89 26.34
N VAL A 25 -34.12 2.68 25.91
CA VAL A 25 -32.96 1.99 26.41
C VAL A 25 -31.75 2.73 25.83
N ASP A 26 -31.37 3.80 26.50
CA ASP A 26 -30.02 4.32 26.41
C ASP A 26 -29.11 3.20 26.90
N GLY A 27 -28.59 2.42 25.93
CA GLY A 27 -27.45 1.57 26.18
C GLY A 27 -26.38 2.46 26.78
N ASN A 28 -26.10 2.26 28.05
CA ASN A 28 -24.94 2.79 28.76
C ASN A 28 -23.69 2.40 27.96
N LEU A 29 -23.36 3.19 26.94
CA LEU A 29 -22.01 3.26 26.43
C LEU A 29 -21.21 3.90 27.58
N LEU A 30 -20.65 3.02 28.43
CA LEU A 30 -19.58 3.46 29.32
C LEU A 30 -18.59 4.24 28.45
N PRO A 31 -18.19 5.47 28.85
CA PRO A 31 -17.12 6.17 28.17
C PRO A 31 -15.95 5.18 28.03
N ALA A 32 -15.43 5.02 26.82
CA ALA A 32 -14.22 4.25 26.63
C ALA A 32 -13.22 4.78 27.66
N LEU A 33 -12.69 3.90 28.51
CA LEU A 33 -11.63 4.22 29.47
C LEU A 33 -10.40 4.67 28.68
N GLY A 34 -10.36 5.91 28.26
CA GLY A 34 -9.37 6.47 27.36
C GLY A 34 -9.72 7.82 26.80
N ASP A 35 -10.86 8.41 27.22
CA ASP A 35 -11.14 9.82 26.93
C ASP A 35 -10.20 10.69 27.76
N VAL A 36 -8.92 10.65 27.34
CA VAL A 36 -7.83 11.39 27.95
C VAL A 36 -7.97 12.82 27.48
N SER A 37 -8.30 13.68 28.41
CA SER A 37 -8.07 15.13 28.46
C SER A 37 -7.81 15.86 27.14
N SER A 38 -8.36 17.05 27.01
CA SER A 38 -8.23 18.07 25.95
C SER A 38 -6.80 18.46 25.50
N GLN A 39 -5.79 17.67 25.81
CA GLN A 39 -4.37 17.85 25.42
C GLN A 39 -3.90 16.85 24.37
N SER A 40 -4.66 15.79 24.03
CA SER A 40 -4.22 14.80 23.05
C SER A 40 -4.30 15.35 21.62
N LEU A 41 -3.31 14.96 20.80
CA LEU A 41 -3.26 15.30 19.38
C LEU A 41 -4.57 14.86 18.70
N SER A 42 -5.36 15.78 18.14
CA SER A 42 -6.62 15.42 17.47
C SER A 42 -6.34 14.53 16.23
N PRO A 43 -7.29 13.66 15.80
CA PRO A 43 -7.12 12.84 14.59
C PRO A 43 -6.75 13.66 13.35
N ALA A 44 -7.34 14.86 13.21
CA ALA A 44 -7.02 15.77 12.10
C ALA A 44 -5.58 16.33 12.20
N ALA A 45 -5.09 16.62 13.40
CA ALA A 45 -3.71 17.07 13.61
C ALA A 45 -2.72 15.91 13.38
N GLU A 46 -3.06 14.71 13.83
CA GLU A 46 -2.29 13.49 13.56
C GLU A 46 -2.21 13.19 12.06
N ARG A 47 -3.31 13.38 11.32
CA ARG A 47 -3.33 13.26 9.87
C ARG A 47 -2.42 14.30 9.20
N ARG A 48 -2.47 15.58 9.59
CA ARG A 48 -1.58 16.62 9.03
C ARG A 48 -0.10 16.30 9.30
N LEU A 49 0.21 15.82 10.50
CA LEU A 49 1.56 15.36 10.84
C LEU A 49 2.01 14.23 9.91
N GLY A 50 1.16 13.22 9.73
CA GLY A 50 1.43 12.10 8.82
C GLY A 50 1.62 12.55 7.37
N ASP A 51 0.78 13.46 6.86
CA ASP A 51 0.91 14.00 5.50
C ASP A 51 2.24 14.71 5.29
N ARG A 52 2.73 15.42 6.30
CA ARG A 52 4.02 16.12 6.26
C ARG A 52 5.20 15.14 6.25
N ILE A 53 5.16 14.13 7.12
CA ILE A 53 6.15 13.05 7.15
C ILE A 53 6.17 12.34 5.79
N MET A 54 5.00 12.02 5.26
CA MET A 54 4.91 11.36 3.95
C MET A 54 5.48 12.21 2.82
N ARG A 55 5.28 13.52 2.80
CA ARG A 55 5.91 14.40 1.79
C ARG A 55 7.44 14.34 1.82
N SER A 56 8.03 14.19 3.00
CA SER A 56 9.49 14.01 3.12
C SER A 56 9.93 12.63 2.66
N ILE A 57 9.21 11.58 3.06
CA ILE A 57 9.50 10.18 2.73
C ILE A 57 9.38 9.91 1.23
N LEU A 58 8.35 10.43 0.56
CA LEU A 58 8.08 10.16 -0.85
C LEU A 58 9.16 10.70 -1.80
N ARG A 59 10.06 11.58 -1.33
CA ARG A 59 11.24 12.04 -2.08
C ARG A 59 12.40 11.06 -2.07
N ASP A 60 12.30 10.07 -1.21
CA ASP A 60 13.34 9.06 -1.06
C ASP A 60 13.28 8.05 -2.21
N PRO A 61 14.41 7.79 -2.93
CA PRO A 61 14.45 6.86 -4.06
C PRO A 61 14.18 5.40 -3.69
N ASP A 62 14.22 5.06 -2.38
CA ASP A 62 13.87 3.71 -1.93
C ASP A 62 12.38 3.57 -1.59
N ILE A 63 11.61 4.66 -1.67
CA ILE A 63 10.16 4.54 -1.72
C ILE A 63 9.78 4.20 -3.16
N ILE A 64 9.33 2.97 -3.36
CA ILE A 64 9.06 2.46 -4.70
C ILE A 64 7.56 2.32 -4.96
N ASP A 65 7.24 2.47 -6.24
CA ASP A 65 5.92 2.23 -6.76
C ASP A 65 5.94 0.99 -7.67
N ASP A 66 5.56 -0.15 -7.11
CA ASP A 66 5.31 -1.37 -7.88
C ASP A 66 3.81 -1.66 -7.86
N PRO A 67 3.11 -1.49 -9.01
CA PRO A 67 1.65 -1.56 -9.03
C PRO A 67 1.08 -2.91 -8.60
N LEU A 68 1.75 -4.03 -8.91
CA LEU A 68 1.29 -5.38 -8.53
C LEU A 68 1.46 -5.63 -7.04
N VAL A 69 2.60 -5.25 -6.47
CA VAL A 69 2.86 -5.43 -5.03
C VAL A 69 1.95 -4.51 -4.22
N LEU A 70 1.76 -3.26 -4.66
CA LEU A 70 0.85 -2.31 -4.00
C LEU A 70 -0.61 -2.77 -4.06
N GLU A 71 -1.06 -3.34 -5.19
CA GLU A 71 -2.39 -3.91 -5.31
C GLU A 71 -2.57 -5.10 -4.35
N TYR A 72 -1.58 -5.97 -4.26
CA TYR A 72 -1.60 -7.11 -3.35
C TYR A 72 -1.67 -6.68 -1.88
N ILE A 73 -0.75 -5.83 -1.42
CA ILE A 73 -0.76 -5.32 -0.04
C ILE A 73 -2.04 -4.51 0.22
N GLY A 74 -2.47 -3.70 -0.74
CA GLY A 74 -3.72 -2.95 -0.65
C GLY A 74 -4.96 -3.83 -0.51
N SER A 75 -4.97 -5.01 -1.14
CA SER A 75 -6.07 -5.98 -1.00
C SER A 75 -6.15 -6.56 0.42
N ILE A 76 -5.02 -6.96 1.00
CA ILE A 76 -4.95 -7.41 2.40
C ILE A 76 -5.38 -6.26 3.33
N TRP A 77 -4.80 -5.07 3.13
CA TRP A 77 -5.10 -3.89 3.94
C TRP A 77 -6.58 -3.54 3.95
N THR A 78 -7.24 -3.53 2.79
CA THR A 78 -8.68 -3.25 2.66
C THR A 78 -9.53 -4.32 3.37
N THR A 79 -9.12 -5.59 3.29
CA THR A 79 -9.80 -6.69 3.99
C THR A 79 -9.71 -6.54 5.51
N LEU A 80 -8.51 -6.21 6.02
CA LEU A 80 -8.29 -5.91 7.44
C LEU A 80 -9.08 -4.67 7.91
N GLN A 81 -9.10 -3.60 7.11
CA GLN A 81 -9.92 -2.41 7.40
C GLN A 81 -11.41 -2.75 7.53
N GLY A 82 -11.93 -3.59 6.63
CA GLY A 82 -13.31 -4.05 6.68
C GLY A 82 -13.63 -4.77 8.00
N ALA A 83 -12.72 -5.61 8.47
CA ALA A 83 -12.83 -6.27 9.77
C ALA A 83 -12.73 -5.28 10.94
N ALA A 84 -11.76 -4.38 10.90
CA ALA A 84 -11.57 -3.35 11.94
C ALA A 84 -12.80 -2.43 12.10
N ARG A 85 -13.47 -2.07 10.98
CA ARG A 85 -14.73 -1.33 11.01
C ARG A 85 -15.85 -2.12 11.68
N ARG A 86 -16.05 -3.40 11.30
CA ARG A 86 -17.09 -4.26 11.92
C ARG A 86 -16.86 -4.45 13.41
N ARG A 87 -15.62 -4.42 13.87
CA ARG A 87 -15.24 -4.50 15.27
C ARG A 87 -15.38 -3.20 16.04
N GLY A 88 -15.59 -2.07 15.33
CA GLY A 88 -15.60 -0.73 15.94
C GLY A 88 -14.21 -0.18 16.26
N GLU A 89 -13.13 -0.82 15.80
CA GLU A 89 -11.76 -0.32 15.98
C GLU A 89 -11.46 0.88 15.08
N ILE A 90 -12.14 1.00 13.94
CA ILE A 90 -12.15 2.20 13.10
C ILE A 90 -13.48 2.89 13.29
N GLY A 91 -13.48 3.94 14.11
CA GLY A 91 -14.65 4.80 14.35
C GLY A 91 -14.82 5.87 13.27
N PRO A 92 -15.98 6.57 13.26
CA PRO A 92 -16.25 7.66 12.32
C PRO A 92 -15.24 8.82 12.39
N ASP A 93 -14.63 9.02 13.54
CA ASP A 93 -13.59 10.02 13.81
C ASP A 93 -12.28 9.75 13.09
N LEU A 94 -11.98 8.47 12.80
CA LEU A 94 -10.79 8.05 12.09
C LEU A 94 -11.06 7.76 10.62
N GLU A 95 -12.21 7.18 10.28
CA GLU A 95 -12.51 6.68 8.95
C GLU A 95 -12.41 7.73 7.85
N GLY A 96 -13.03 8.89 8.04
CA GLY A 96 -13.03 10.01 7.08
C GLY A 96 -11.80 10.90 7.15
N VAL A 97 -10.93 10.69 8.15
CA VAL A 97 -9.79 11.58 8.44
C VAL A 97 -8.47 10.97 8.04
N TYR A 98 -8.23 9.70 8.36
CA TYR A 98 -6.95 9.04 8.11
C TYR A 98 -6.76 8.62 6.64
N ALA A 99 -5.49 8.53 6.22
CA ALA A 99 -5.13 8.16 4.84
C ALA A 99 -5.38 6.68 4.52
N TRP A 100 -5.23 5.81 5.53
CA TRP A 100 -5.32 4.35 5.37
C TRP A 100 -4.50 3.81 4.18
N ARG A 101 -3.28 4.30 4.03
CA ARG A 101 -2.47 4.11 2.83
C ARG A 101 -1.18 3.34 3.11
N PRO A 102 -1.02 2.12 2.59
CA PRO A 102 0.28 1.43 2.56
C PRO A 102 1.20 2.03 1.49
N PHE A 103 2.51 1.96 1.75
CA PHE A 103 3.57 2.28 0.79
C PHE A 103 4.74 1.32 0.93
N LEU A 104 5.55 1.20 -0.11
CA LEU A 104 6.64 0.22 -0.18
C LEU A 104 7.99 0.89 0.03
N VAL A 105 8.83 0.21 0.82
CA VAL A 105 10.23 0.59 1.02
C VAL A 105 11.13 -0.48 0.41
N ARG A 106 12.05 -0.07 -0.47
CA ARG A 106 13.06 -0.93 -1.09
C ARG A 106 14.17 -1.24 -0.09
N GLU A 107 13.84 -2.07 0.89
CA GLU A 107 14.78 -2.50 1.92
C GLU A 107 14.75 -4.01 2.08
N ARG A 108 15.93 -4.61 2.28
CA ARG A 108 16.08 -6.04 2.53
C ARG A 108 15.75 -6.41 3.96
N SER A 109 15.80 -5.44 4.85
CA SER A 109 15.49 -5.64 6.26
C SER A 109 14.01 -5.98 6.45
N VAL A 110 13.74 -6.82 7.45
CA VAL A 110 12.38 -7.23 7.81
C VAL A 110 11.77 -6.15 8.70
N ASN A 111 10.84 -5.39 8.12
CA ASN A 111 10.18 -4.31 8.84
C ASN A 111 8.81 -3.96 8.23
N ALA A 112 7.90 -3.52 9.08
CA ALA A 112 6.74 -2.70 8.76
C ALA A 112 6.57 -1.68 9.90
N PHE A 113 5.96 -0.56 9.63
CA PHE A 113 5.78 0.48 10.63
C PHE A 113 4.58 1.37 10.32
N ALA A 114 3.85 1.74 11.36
CA ALA A 114 2.80 2.73 11.30
C ALA A 114 3.37 4.15 11.40
N LEU A 115 2.77 5.09 10.67
CA LEU A 115 2.99 6.51 10.79
C LEU A 115 1.69 7.20 11.23
N PRO A 116 1.78 8.41 11.81
CA PRO A 116 0.59 9.20 12.15
C PRO A 116 -0.36 9.34 10.96
N GLY A 117 -1.66 9.39 11.21
CA GLY A 117 -2.66 9.61 10.17
C GLY A 117 -2.92 8.42 9.25
N GLY A 118 -2.53 7.19 9.64
CA GLY A 118 -2.92 5.96 8.97
C GLY A 118 -2.06 5.57 7.75
N TYR A 119 -0.81 5.99 7.69
CA TYR A 119 0.16 5.51 6.73
C TYR A 119 0.91 4.29 7.27
N ILE A 120 1.18 3.32 6.40
CA ILE A 120 1.91 2.08 6.76
C ILE A 120 3.04 1.84 5.77
N GLY A 121 4.27 1.87 6.27
CA GLY A 121 5.45 1.48 5.51
C GLY A 121 5.65 -0.04 5.55
N VAL A 122 5.92 -0.64 4.40
CA VAL A 122 6.19 -2.08 4.27
C VAL A 122 7.51 -2.27 3.53
N HIS A 123 8.51 -2.82 4.23
CA HIS A 123 9.77 -3.19 3.61
C HIS A 123 9.58 -4.42 2.71
N LEU A 124 10.21 -4.41 1.55
CA LEU A 124 10.16 -5.58 0.65
C LEU A 124 10.77 -6.83 1.29
N GLY A 125 11.73 -6.67 2.22
CA GLY A 125 12.30 -7.78 2.98
C GLY A 125 11.28 -8.51 3.84
N LEU A 126 10.29 -7.82 4.41
CA LEU A 126 9.19 -8.46 5.14
C LEU A 126 8.34 -9.32 4.19
N LEU A 127 7.92 -8.78 3.05
CA LEU A 127 7.13 -9.53 2.06
C LEU A 127 7.93 -10.71 1.50
N ALA A 128 9.24 -10.54 1.29
CA ALA A 128 10.12 -11.61 0.80
C ALA A 128 10.35 -12.72 1.83
N MET A 129 10.24 -12.42 3.13
CA MET A 129 10.43 -13.35 4.24
C MET A 129 9.16 -14.15 4.54
N THR A 130 7.99 -13.52 4.49
CA THR A 130 6.71 -14.17 4.80
C THR A 130 6.42 -15.30 3.82
N ARG A 131 5.95 -16.45 4.33
CA ARG A 131 5.69 -17.68 3.56
C ARG A 131 4.24 -17.80 3.14
N THR A 132 3.35 -17.17 3.91
CA THR A 132 1.91 -17.25 3.72
C THR A 132 1.27 -15.85 3.77
N PRO A 133 0.10 -15.66 3.16
CA PRO A 133 -0.60 -14.39 3.21
C PRO A 133 -1.04 -14.01 4.63
N ASP A 134 -1.32 -14.99 5.49
CA ASP A 134 -1.75 -14.77 6.86
C ASP A 134 -0.59 -14.33 7.77
N GLU A 135 0.64 -14.77 7.52
CA GLU A 135 1.83 -14.21 8.20
C GLU A 135 1.98 -12.71 7.89
N LEU A 136 1.88 -12.30 6.62
CA LEU A 136 1.94 -10.88 6.24
C LEU A 136 0.74 -10.10 6.81
N ALA A 137 -0.47 -10.66 6.68
CA ALA A 137 -1.69 -10.04 7.19
C ALA A 137 -1.63 -9.84 8.72
N SER A 138 -0.97 -10.74 9.46
CA SER A 138 -0.81 -10.61 10.91
C SER A 138 0.05 -9.40 11.30
N VAL A 139 1.14 -9.14 10.57
CA VAL A 139 1.96 -7.94 10.78
C VAL A 139 1.17 -6.68 10.43
N LEU A 140 0.48 -6.68 9.28
CA LEU A 140 -0.34 -5.53 8.87
C LEU A 140 -1.50 -5.25 9.83
N ALA A 141 -2.11 -6.30 10.42
CA ALA A 141 -3.14 -6.15 11.44
C ALA A 141 -2.58 -5.59 12.76
N HIS A 142 -1.36 -5.98 13.14
CA HIS A 142 -0.65 -5.42 14.28
C HIS A 142 -0.37 -3.93 14.07
N GLU A 143 0.19 -3.54 12.91
CA GLU A 143 0.44 -2.14 12.57
C GLU A 143 -0.85 -1.32 12.49
N MET A 144 -1.92 -1.90 11.91
CA MET A 144 -3.25 -1.27 11.92
C MET A 144 -3.74 -0.99 13.34
N SER A 145 -3.45 -1.89 14.28
CA SER A 145 -3.84 -1.71 15.68
C SER A 145 -3.10 -0.56 16.35
N HIS A 146 -1.83 -0.35 16.03
CA HIS A 146 -1.12 0.86 16.49
C HIS A 146 -1.78 2.15 15.99
N VAL A 147 -2.32 2.14 14.76
CA VAL A 147 -3.06 3.28 14.20
C VAL A 147 -4.42 3.45 14.86
N THR A 148 -5.23 2.38 14.95
CA THR A 148 -6.60 2.46 15.48
C THR A 148 -6.63 2.77 16.97
N GLN A 149 -5.65 2.26 17.75
CA GLN A 149 -5.48 2.56 19.17
C GLN A 149 -4.69 3.85 19.42
N ARG A 150 -4.30 4.56 18.35
CA ARG A 150 -3.62 5.86 18.38
C ARG A 150 -2.37 5.86 19.26
N HIS A 151 -1.57 4.78 19.21
CA HIS A 151 -0.41 4.60 20.07
C HIS A 151 0.62 5.71 19.90
N ILE A 152 0.83 6.22 18.66
CA ILE A 152 1.76 7.33 18.40
C ILE A 152 1.28 8.62 19.07
N ALA A 153 -0.02 8.96 18.97
CA ALA A 153 -0.57 10.13 19.65
C ALA A 153 -0.41 10.03 21.16
N ARG A 154 -0.69 8.84 21.74
CA ARG A 154 -0.49 8.57 23.17
C ARG A 154 0.97 8.68 23.60
N MET A 155 1.92 8.27 22.77
CA MET A 155 3.36 8.45 23.03
C MET A 155 3.77 9.93 23.02
N ILE A 156 3.26 10.71 22.08
CA ILE A 156 3.50 12.16 21.99
C ILE A 156 3.00 12.86 23.26
N ASP A 157 1.79 12.53 23.71
CA ASP A 157 1.20 13.10 24.93
C ASP A 157 2.01 12.79 26.19
N GLN A 158 2.58 11.58 26.26
CA GLN A 158 3.39 11.16 27.42
C GLN A 158 4.76 11.82 27.43
N SER A 159 5.29 12.19 26.28
CA SER A 159 6.65 12.73 26.12
C SER A 159 6.73 14.24 26.31
N LYS A 160 6.14 14.83 27.31
CA LYS A 160 6.05 16.28 27.67
C LYS A 160 7.13 17.26 27.15
N GLN A 161 8.15 16.77 26.43
CA GLN A 161 9.31 17.52 25.93
C GLN A 161 9.62 17.33 24.45
N THR A 162 8.91 16.47 23.72
CA THR A 162 9.27 16.21 22.32
C THR A 162 8.40 17.06 21.41
N SER A 163 9.03 18.08 20.78
CA SER A 163 8.37 18.78 19.67
C SER A 163 8.06 17.76 18.56
N TRP A 164 6.95 17.94 17.86
CA TRP A 164 6.58 17.07 16.73
C TRP A 164 7.68 17.06 15.63
N VAL A 165 8.49 18.14 15.51
CA VAL A 165 9.70 18.18 14.66
C VAL A 165 10.71 17.13 15.10
N GLY A 166 10.92 16.97 16.41
CA GLY A 166 11.77 15.91 16.94
C GLY A 166 11.26 14.53 16.57
N LEU A 167 9.95 14.29 16.65
CA LEU A 167 9.34 13.02 16.27
C LEU A 167 9.47 12.74 14.77
N ALA A 168 9.16 13.72 13.92
CA ALA A 168 9.32 13.60 12.47
C ALA A 168 10.78 13.34 12.08
N SER A 169 11.72 14.10 12.65
CA SER A 169 13.16 13.92 12.44
C SER A 169 13.63 12.55 12.92
N MET A 170 13.04 12.03 13.98
CA MET A 170 13.34 10.72 14.54
C MET A 170 12.86 9.60 13.61
N ILE A 171 11.63 9.68 13.08
CA ILE A 171 11.10 8.71 12.12
C ILE A 171 11.94 8.71 10.84
N LEU A 172 12.27 9.90 10.32
CA LEU A 172 13.15 10.05 9.17
C LEU A 172 14.57 9.55 9.46
N GLY A 173 15.08 9.77 10.67
CA GLY A 173 16.38 9.28 11.12
C GLY A 173 16.47 7.76 11.18
N VAL A 174 15.40 7.08 11.61
CA VAL A 174 15.31 5.60 11.61
C VAL A 174 15.28 5.06 10.18
N LEU A 175 14.54 5.70 9.28
CA LEU A 175 14.52 5.34 7.85
C LEU A 175 15.89 5.57 7.20
N ALA A 176 16.62 6.63 7.59
CA ALA A 176 17.96 6.92 7.09
C ALA A 176 19.05 6.01 7.71
N ALA A 177 18.87 5.57 8.96
CA ALA A 177 19.85 4.74 9.69
C ALA A 177 20.04 3.35 9.06
N SER A 178 19.03 2.84 8.35
CA SER A 178 19.13 1.58 7.60
C SER A 178 20.12 1.68 6.42
N ARG A 179 20.46 2.91 5.97
CA ARG A 179 21.31 3.18 4.80
C ARG A 179 22.76 3.49 5.12
N ALA A 180 23.00 4.06 6.28
CA ALA A 180 24.32 4.51 6.69
C ALA A 180 24.64 3.97 8.09
N PRO A 181 24.97 2.67 8.22
CA PRO A 181 25.31 2.07 9.52
C PRO A 181 26.41 2.83 10.26
N GLN A 182 27.34 3.41 9.53
CA GLN A 182 28.44 4.23 10.08
C GLN A 182 27.95 5.58 10.61
N ALA A 183 26.98 6.23 9.94
CA ALA A 183 26.37 7.47 10.43
C ALA A 183 25.45 7.18 11.64
N ALA A 184 24.76 6.04 11.63
CA ALA A 184 23.99 5.56 12.78
C ALA A 184 24.90 5.27 13.98
N GLN A 185 26.06 4.64 13.79
CA GLN A 185 27.07 4.45 14.84
C GLN A 185 27.63 5.78 15.37
N ALA A 186 27.86 6.77 14.52
CA ALA A 186 28.31 8.08 14.95
C ALA A 186 27.26 8.82 15.79
N MET A 187 25.96 8.68 15.46
CA MET A 187 24.86 9.22 16.27
C MET A 187 24.69 8.45 17.60
N ILE A 188 24.89 7.15 17.61
CA ILE A 188 24.84 6.31 18.81
C ILE A 188 25.99 6.66 19.77
N MET A 189 27.19 6.87 19.23
CA MET A 189 28.35 7.30 20.03
C MET A 189 28.21 8.73 20.60
N GLY A 190 27.41 9.59 19.97
CA GLY A 190 27.07 10.91 20.48
C GLY A 190 26.03 10.96 21.60
N GLY A 191 25.55 9.81 22.08
CA GLY A 191 24.54 9.71 23.16
C GLY A 191 23.11 10.06 22.75
N GLN A 192 22.89 10.61 21.56
CA GLN A 192 21.55 10.98 21.06
C GLN A 192 20.83 9.79 20.42
N GLY A 193 21.56 8.85 19.83
CA GLY A 193 20.97 7.69 19.15
C GLY A 193 20.26 6.72 20.08
N MET A 194 20.74 6.53 21.32
CA MET A 194 20.07 5.65 22.30
C MET A 194 18.79 6.29 22.85
N ALA A 195 18.76 7.59 23.04
CA ALA A 195 17.55 8.30 23.46
C ALA A 195 16.47 8.26 22.35
N ILE A 196 16.89 8.39 21.10
CA ILE A 196 16.02 8.30 19.91
C ILE A 196 15.43 6.89 19.78
N GLN A 197 16.24 5.84 19.91
CA GLN A 197 15.77 4.45 19.83
C GLN A 197 14.81 4.09 20.98
N GLY A 198 15.07 4.58 22.20
CA GLY A 198 14.18 4.35 23.35
C GLY A 198 12.82 5.05 23.22
N GLN A 199 12.74 6.15 22.47
CA GLN A 199 11.49 6.89 22.28
C GLN A 199 10.57 6.29 21.19
N LEU A 200 11.10 5.47 20.28
CA LEU A 200 10.30 4.78 19.25
C LEU A 200 9.80 3.40 19.68
N ASN A 201 10.27 2.90 20.80
CA ASN A 201 9.82 1.61 21.32
C ASN A 201 8.43 1.80 21.95
N PHE A 202 7.42 1.18 21.37
CA PHE A 202 6.12 1.09 22.01
C PHE A 202 6.24 0.40 23.38
N SER A 203 5.47 0.86 24.35
CA SER A 203 5.46 0.21 25.64
C SER A 203 4.98 -1.24 25.54
N ARG A 204 5.39 -2.11 26.48
CA ARG A 204 4.92 -3.51 26.49
C ARG A 204 3.41 -3.63 26.51
N ASP A 205 2.72 -2.66 27.13
CA ASP A 205 1.26 -2.66 27.19
C ASP A 205 0.64 -2.28 25.85
N MET A 206 1.23 -1.32 25.12
CA MET A 206 0.83 -0.98 23.76
C MET A 206 1.04 -2.16 22.80
N GLU A 207 2.15 -2.91 22.93
CA GLU A 207 2.41 -4.13 22.16
C GLU A 207 1.36 -5.22 22.43
N ARG A 208 1.03 -5.48 23.70
CA ARG A 208 -0.03 -6.43 24.07
C ARG A 208 -1.40 -5.99 23.57
N GLU A 209 -1.68 -4.69 23.63
CA GLU A 209 -2.93 -4.13 23.08
C GLU A 209 -2.99 -4.33 21.55
N ALA A 210 -1.91 -4.01 20.82
CA ALA A 210 -1.80 -4.20 19.38
C ALA A 210 -1.92 -5.68 18.97
N ASP A 211 -1.30 -6.58 19.72
CA ASP A 211 -1.42 -8.03 19.51
C ASP A 211 -2.86 -8.51 19.71
N ARG A 212 -3.53 -8.05 20.78
CA ARG A 212 -4.91 -8.46 21.08
C ARG A 212 -5.90 -7.95 20.04
N VAL A 213 -5.83 -6.67 19.69
CA VAL A 213 -6.70 -6.04 18.70
C VAL A 213 -6.40 -6.60 17.31
N GLY A 214 -5.11 -6.68 16.94
CA GLY A 214 -4.65 -7.20 15.65
C GLY A 214 -5.02 -8.66 15.42
N PHE A 215 -4.94 -9.51 16.46
CA PHE A 215 -5.41 -10.89 16.39
C PHE A 215 -6.91 -10.96 16.08
N GLY A 216 -7.72 -10.13 16.73
CA GLY A 216 -9.15 -10.05 16.47
C GLY A 216 -9.46 -9.55 15.05
N VAL A 217 -8.78 -8.50 14.59
CA VAL A 217 -8.93 -7.96 13.23
C VAL A 217 -8.53 -9.01 12.18
N LEU A 218 -7.39 -9.69 12.37
CA LEU A 218 -6.91 -10.77 11.49
C LEU A 218 -7.95 -11.88 11.34
N THR A 219 -8.48 -12.36 12.46
CA THR A 219 -9.46 -13.47 12.51
C THR A 219 -10.79 -13.07 11.85
N ASP A 220 -11.31 -11.87 12.16
CA ASP A 220 -12.57 -11.38 11.60
C ASP A 220 -12.42 -10.94 10.12
N ALA A 221 -11.20 -10.75 9.65
CA ALA A 221 -10.87 -10.57 8.24
C ALA A 221 -10.85 -11.90 7.45
N GLY A 222 -10.97 -13.05 8.14
CA GLY A 222 -11.00 -14.38 7.55
C GLY A 222 -9.61 -15.01 7.33
N TYR A 223 -8.54 -14.38 7.83
CA TYR A 223 -7.22 -15.00 7.79
C TYR A 223 -7.04 -16.02 8.91
N PRO A 224 -6.33 -17.14 8.65
CA PRO A 224 -5.99 -18.10 9.68
C PRO A 224 -5.30 -17.44 10.88
N PRO A 225 -5.81 -17.63 12.11
CA PRO A 225 -5.23 -17.02 13.30
C PRO A 225 -3.81 -17.53 13.62
N ALA A 226 -3.43 -18.68 13.05
CA ALA A 226 -2.10 -19.25 13.17
C ALA A 226 -1.00 -18.35 12.55
N GLY A 227 -1.35 -17.52 11.56
CA GLY A 227 -0.40 -16.64 10.89
C GLY A 227 0.38 -15.74 11.86
N MET A 228 -0.26 -15.23 12.92
CA MET A 228 0.42 -14.40 13.92
C MET A 228 1.46 -15.20 14.73
N ALA A 229 1.11 -16.38 15.19
CA ALA A 229 2.05 -17.21 15.96
C ALA A 229 3.20 -17.72 15.08
N GLN A 230 2.91 -18.15 13.86
CA GLN A 230 3.92 -18.60 12.89
C GLN A 230 4.87 -17.46 12.52
N MET A 231 4.36 -16.25 12.32
CA MET A 231 5.19 -15.07 12.07
C MET A 231 6.11 -14.75 13.24
N PHE A 232 5.61 -14.79 14.47
CA PHE A 232 6.43 -14.58 15.67
C PHE A 232 7.54 -15.65 15.80
N GLU A 233 7.24 -16.92 15.54
CA GLU A 233 8.21 -18.00 15.55
C GLU A 233 9.28 -17.82 14.48
N GLN A 234 8.87 -17.42 13.28
CA GLN A 234 9.79 -17.14 12.17
C GLN A 234 10.70 -15.96 12.48
N LEU A 235 10.18 -14.87 13.04
CA LEU A 235 10.97 -13.73 13.49
C LEU A 235 11.96 -14.12 14.59
N GLN A 236 11.51 -14.91 15.58
CA GLN A 236 12.35 -15.39 16.66
C GLN A 236 13.48 -16.27 16.13
N GLN A 237 13.18 -17.20 15.23
CA GLN A 237 14.19 -18.10 14.67
C GLN A 237 15.21 -17.33 13.84
N ALA A 238 14.75 -16.41 13.01
CA ALA A 238 15.60 -15.64 12.12
C ALA A 238 16.52 -14.68 12.88
N SER A 239 16.01 -14.01 13.93
CA SER A 239 16.79 -13.09 14.76
C SER A 239 17.86 -13.79 15.62
N ARG A 240 17.63 -15.05 16.03
CA ARG A 240 18.64 -15.85 16.75
C ARG A 240 19.85 -16.20 15.90
N LEU A 241 19.68 -16.30 14.60
CA LEU A 241 20.74 -16.70 13.67
C LEU A 241 21.55 -15.50 13.16
N ASN A 242 20.97 -14.28 13.17
CA ASN A 242 21.55 -13.09 12.59
C ASN A 242 21.34 -11.89 13.53
N ASP A 243 22.37 -11.51 14.26
CA ASP A 243 22.39 -10.29 15.08
C ASP A 243 23.02 -9.10 14.31
N ASP A 244 22.82 -9.05 13.00
CA ASP A 244 23.41 -8.06 12.08
C ASP A 244 22.54 -6.81 11.86
N GLY A 245 21.41 -6.72 12.57
CA GLY A 245 20.45 -5.63 12.41
C GLY A 245 19.46 -5.79 11.27
N SER A 246 19.38 -6.96 10.65
CA SER A 246 18.44 -7.26 9.54
C SER A 246 16.96 -7.27 9.96
N TYR A 247 16.67 -7.16 11.27
CA TYR A 247 15.32 -7.19 11.84
C TYR A 247 14.97 -5.92 12.61
N PRO A 248 14.90 -4.74 11.99
CA PRO A 248 14.51 -3.49 12.68
C PRO A 248 13.13 -3.58 13.34
N TYR A 249 12.23 -4.39 12.78
CA TYR A 249 10.91 -4.68 13.36
C TYR A 249 10.99 -5.11 14.83
N LEU A 250 11.92 -5.97 15.18
CA LEU A 250 12.08 -6.45 16.56
C LEU A 250 12.68 -5.42 17.52
N ARG A 251 13.22 -4.33 17.00
CA ARG A 251 13.72 -3.21 17.82
C ARG A 251 12.58 -2.28 18.22
N SER A 252 11.64 -1.98 17.30
CA SER A 252 10.43 -1.19 17.59
C SER A 252 9.35 -2.01 18.30
N HIS A 253 9.26 -3.32 18.00
CA HIS A 253 8.28 -4.28 18.51
C HIS A 253 8.98 -5.47 19.17
N PRO A 254 9.50 -5.33 20.40
CA PRO A 254 10.24 -6.39 21.05
C PRO A 254 9.41 -7.68 21.19
N LEU A 255 9.93 -8.77 20.64
CA LEU A 255 9.27 -10.07 20.70
C LEU A 255 9.69 -10.79 21.99
N THR A 256 8.74 -10.98 22.89
CA THR A 256 8.94 -11.74 24.12
C THR A 256 8.34 -13.14 24.01
N THR A 257 8.87 -14.07 24.82
CA THR A 257 8.30 -15.43 24.92
C THR A 257 6.82 -15.38 25.35
N GLU A 258 6.44 -14.37 26.13
CA GLU A 258 5.08 -14.12 26.58
C GLU A 258 4.15 -13.82 25.40
N ARG A 259 4.53 -12.89 24.48
CA ARG A 259 3.74 -12.56 23.28
C ARG A 259 3.50 -13.78 22.40
N ILE A 260 4.54 -14.61 22.19
CA ILE A 260 4.40 -15.88 21.45
C ILE A 260 3.43 -16.83 22.15
N GLY A 261 3.56 -16.96 23.48
CA GLY A 261 2.67 -17.80 24.28
C GLY A 261 1.21 -17.33 24.23
N GLU A 262 0.99 -16.03 24.34
CA GLU A 262 -0.34 -15.44 24.24
C GLU A 262 -0.97 -15.62 22.85
N ALA A 263 -0.22 -15.43 21.77
CA ALA A 263 -0.71 -15.65 20.41
C ALA A 263 -1.16 -17.10 20.20
N ARG A 264 -0.38 -18.07 20.71
CA ARG A 264 -0.73 -19.49 20.70
C ARG A 264 -1.98 -19.79 21.56
N ALA A 265 -2.05 -19.22 22.75
CA ALA A 265 -3.18 -19.42 23.66
C ALA A 265 -4.50 -18.89 23.08
N ARG A 266 -4.47 -17.74 22.40
CA ARG A 266 -5.66 -17.15 21.74
C ARG A 266 -6.19 -18.03 20.61
N MET A 267 -5.36 -18.78 19.90
CA MET A 267 -5.80 -19.70 18.87
C MET A 267 -6.56 -20.92 19.40
N GLY A 268 -6.20 -21.40 20.57
CA GLY A 268 -6.65 -22.68 21.09
C GLY A 268 -6.04 -23.88 20.33
N SER A 269 -6.03 -25.04 20.99
CA SER A 269 -5.37 -26.27 20.48
C SER A 269 -5.96 -26.80 19.17
N GLN A 270 -7.27 -26.65 18.95
CA GLN A 270 -7.91 -27.14 17.71
C GLN A 270 -7.58 -26.33 16.48
N ALA A 271 -7.44 -24.99 16.60
CA ALA A 271 -7.09 -24.12 15.49
C ALA A 271 -5.62 -24.33 15.07
N TRP A 272 -4.72 -24.59 16.04
CA TRP A 272 -3.34 -24.94 15.78
C TRP A 272 -3.20 -26.22 14.95
N ASN A 273 -3.94 -27.27 15.32
CA ASN A 273 -3.91 -28.55 14.61
C ASN A 273 -4.47 -28.45 13.18
N LYS A 274 -5.48 -27.60 12.95
CA LYS A 274 -5.98 -27.29 11.60
C LYS A 274 -5.00 -26.50 10.75
N ALA A 275 -4.24 -25.60 11.36
CA ALA A 275 -3.23 -24.79 10.66
C ALA A 275 -2.04 -25.63 10.16
N ILE A 276 -1.73 -26.74 10.85
CA ILE A 276 -0.66 -27.67 10.46
C ILE A 276 -1.09 -28.59 9.30
N ALA A 277 -2.38 -28.82 9.11
CA ALA A 277 -2.92 -29.64 8.02
C ALA A 277 -4.05 -28.88 7.29
N PRO A 278 -3.72 -27.85 6.50
CA PRO A 278 -4.74 -27.10 5.79
C PRO A 278 -5.37 -27.96 4.68
N GLN A 279 -6.68 -28.14 4.72
CA GLN A 279 -7.44 -28.42 3.51
C GLN A 279 -7.53 -27.11 2.74
N ALA A 280 -6.65 -26.94 1.76
CA ALA A 280 -6.67 -25.74 0.90
C ALA A 280 -7.93 -25.81 0.03
N ASP A 281 -8.88 -24.92 0.26
CA ASP A 281 -9.91 -24.62 -0.72
C ASP A 281 -9.33 -23.74 -1.86
N ASP A 282 -10.10 -23.56 -2.93
CA ASP A 282 -9.67 -22.76 -4.08
C ASP A 282 -9.34 -21.31 -3.72
N ALA A 283 -10.07 -20.72 -2.78
CA ALA A 283 -9.85 -19.35 -2.33
C ALA A 283 -8.53 -19.22 -1.56
N GLN A 284 -8.23 -20.16 -0.68
CA GLN A 284 -6.98 -20.18 0.05
C GLN A 284 -5.80 -20.46 -0.89
N THR A 285 -5.96 -21.35 -1.85
CA THR A 285 -4.94 -21.60 -2.89
C THR A 285 -4.66 -20.35 -3.71
N LEU A 286 -5.68 -19.57 -4.08
CA LEU A 286 -5.52 -18.30 -4.79
C LEU A 286 -4.70 -17.30 -3.97
N LEU A 287 -5.00 -17.15 -2.68
CA LEU A 287 -4.26 -16.26 -1.79
C LEU A 287 -2.79 -16.69 -1.66
N GLN A 288 -2.53 -18.00 -1.54
CA GLN A 288 -1.17 -18.54 -1.47
C GLN A 288 -0.39 -18.30 -2.75
N VAL A 289 -0.99 -18.54 -3.92
CA VAL A 289 -0.35 -18.27 -5.22
C VAL A 289 -0.03 -16.79 -5.40
N ARG A 290 -0.97 -15.90 -5.08
CA ARG A 290 -0.74 -14.45 -5.09
C ARG A 290 0.42 -14.07 -4.19
N HIS A 291 0.42 -14.57 -2.96
CA HIS A 291 1.49 -14.30 -1.99
C HIS A 291 2.84 -14.76 -2.52
N ALA A 292 2.93 -15.99 -3.00
CA ALA A 292 4.17 -16.55 -3.53
C ALA A 292 4.74 -15.75 -4.71
N LEU A 293 3.88 -15.30 -5.63
CA LEU A 293 4.29 -14.46 -6.76
C LEU A 293 4.75 -13.07 -6.30
N MET A 294 4.04 -12.44 -5.35
CA MET A 294 4.42 -11.11 -4.85
C MET A 294 5.66 -11.17 -3.95
N SER A 295 5.82 -12.21 -3.15
CA SER A 295 7.06 -12.48 -2.40
C SER A 295 8.25 -12.69 -3.35
N ALA A 296 8.06 -13.46 -4.43
CA ALA A 296 9.06 -13.65 -5.48
C ALA A 296 9.47 -12.31 -6.14
N ARG A 297 8.48 -11.45 -6.44
CA ARG A 297 8.72 -10.11 -6.99
C ARG A 297 9.47 -9.21 -6.00
N ALA A 298 9.09 -9.24 -4.73
CA ALA A 298 9.75 -8.49 -3.68
C ALA A 298 11.23 -8.89 -3.52
N LYS A 299 11.56 -10.18 -3.61
CA LYS A 299 12.95 -10.70 -3.58
C LYS A 299 13.83 -10.09 -4.67
N VAL A 300 13.28 -9.81 -5.83
CA VAL A 300 14.01 -9.15 -6.91
C VAL A 300 14.10 -7.64 -6.69
N LEU A 301 12.98 -7.01 -6.32
CA LEU A 301 12.90 -5.56 -6.21
C LEU A 301 13.64 -4.99 -5.00
N MET A 302 13.82 -5.75 -3.92
CA MET A 302 14.54 -5.30 -2.72
C MET A 302 16.05 -5.14 -2.95
N ASP A 303 16.61 -5.80 -3.97
CA ASP A 303 18.02 -5.67 -4.33
C ASP A 303 18.22 -5.77 -5.83
N THR A 304 18.35 -4.62 -6.49
CA THR A 304 18.50 -4.53 -7.95
C THR A 304 19.95 -4.48 -8.43
N ARG A 305 20.93 -4.77 -7.56
CA ARG A 305 22.33 -4.87 -7.94
C ARG A 305 22.55 -6.07 -8.87
N SER A 306 23.34 -5.89 -9.93
CA SER A 306 23.54 -6.92 -10.96
C SER A 306 23.99 -8.28 -10.39
N VAL A 307 24.86 -8.29 -9.37
CA VAL A 307 25.33 -9.52 -8.74
C VAL A 307 24.17 -10.28 -8.07
N SER A 308 23.31 -9.57 -7.34
CA SER A 308 22.14 -10.16 -6.70
C SER A 308 21.15 -10.67 -7.74
N LEU A 309 20.88 -9.88 -8.79
CA LEU A 309 19.99 -10.29 -9.87
C LEU A 309 20.49 -11.53 -10.61
N MET A 310 21.81 -11.60 -10.93
CA MET A 310 22.41 -12.78 -11.60
C MET A 310 22.24 -14.06 -10.77
N SER A 311 22.31 -13.99 -9.46
CA SER A 311 22.08 -15.15 -8.60
C SER A 311 20.61 -15.62 -8.61
N LEU A 312 19.66 -14.73 -8.91
CA LEU A 312 18.23 -15.04 -8.98
C LEU A 312 17.78 -15.54 -10.35
N VAL A 313 18.51 -15.22 -11.43
CA VAL A 313 18.20 -15.69 -12.81
C VAL A 313 18.40 -17.20 -12.94
N ARG A 314 19.41 -17.74 -12.27
CA ARG A 314 19.69 -19.20 -12.24
C ARG A 314 19.57 -19.70 -10.81
N PRO A 315 18.33 -19.80 -10.31
CA PRO A 315 18.13 -20.25 -8.95
C PRO A 315 18.61 -21.68 -8.76
N GLY A 316 19.03 -22.00 -7.54
CA GLY A 316 19.40 -23.35 -7.14
C GLY A 316 18.26 -24.35 -7.31
N LEU A 317 18.58 -25.62 -7.18
CA LEU A 317 17.59 -26.71 -7.26
C LEU A 317 16.63 -26.60 -6.05
N LEU A 318 15.33 -26.65 -6.32
CA LEU A 318 14.33 -26.86 -5.28
C LEU A 318 14.36 -28.33 -4.79
N PRO A 319 13.89 -28.60 -3.57
CA PRO A 319 13.60 -29.95 -3.14
C PRO A 319 12.74 -30.71 -4.17
N VAL A 320 12.92 -32.02 -4.27
CA VAL A 320 12.20 -32.86 -5.26
C VAL A 320 10.69 -32.80 -5.05
N ASP A 321 10.26 -32.62 -3.81
CA ASP A 321 8.89 -32.54 -3.34
C ASP A 321 8.34 -31.10 -3.29
N ALA A 322 9.06 -30.12 -3.84
CA ALA A 322 8.60 -28.74 -3.89
C ALA A 322 7.23 -28.62 -4.57
N SER A 323 6.35 -27.80 -3.98
CA SER A 323 5.01 -27.61 -4.50
C SER A 323 5.00 -26.95 -5.90
N PRO A 324 3.94 -27.12 -6.70
CA PRO A 324 3.80 -26.39 -7.96
C PRO A 324 3.85 -24.86 -7.77
N VAL A 325 3.34 -24.34 -6.63
CA VAL A 325 3.40 -22.92 -6.28
C VAL A 325 4.84 -22.47 -6.09
N ASP A 326 5.67 -23.24 -5.37
CA ASP A 326 7.09 -22.90 -5.16
C ASP A 326 7.87 -22.93 -6.47
N LYS A 327 7.61 -23.92 -7.33
CA LYS A 327 8.22 -24.01 -8.66
C LYS A 327 7.85 -22.82 -9.54
N LEU A 328 6.56 -22.43 -9.56
CA LEU A 328 6.10 -21.25 -10.27
C LEU A 328 6.77 -19.98 -9.74
N ALA A 329 6.79 -19.78 -8.42
CA ALA A 329 7.39 -18.60 -7.78
C ALA A 329 8.89 -18.49 -8.09
N LEU A 330 9.61 -19.64 -8.15
CA LEU A 330 11.02 -19.70 -8.52
C LEU A 330 11.25 -19.20 -9.96
N GLN A 331 10.45 -19.71 -10.91
CA GLN A 331 10.57 -19.30 -12.32
C GLN A 331 10.12 -17.84 -12.51
N TYR A 332 9.12 -17.39 -11.77
CA TYR A 332 8.71 -15.99 -11.79
C TYR A 332 9.81 -15.06 -11.22
N THR A 333 10.51 -15.47 -10.15
CA THR A 333 11.70 -14.77 -9.65
C THR A 333 12.76 -14.62 -10.75
N ALA A 334 13.08 -15.72 -11.44
CA ALA A 334 14.06 -15.71 -12.53
C ALA A 334 13.62 -14.80 -13.69
N LEU A 335 12.33 -14.83 -14.06
CA LEU A 335 11.76 -13.98 -15.10
C LEU A 335 11.93 -12.49 -14.76
N VAL A 336 11.52 -12.08 -13.55
CA VAL A 336 11.62 -10.68 -13.13
C VAL A 336 13.09 -10.24 -13.02
N ALA A 337 13.98 -11.10 -12.51
CA ALA A 337 15.41 -10.80 -12.41
C ALA A 337 16.06 -10.63 -13.79
N ALA A 338 15.79 -11.56 -14.73
CA ALA A 338 16.28 -11.49 -16.10
C ALA A 338 15.75 -10.24 -16.82
N THR A 339 14.49 -9.87 -16.60
CA THR A 339 13.90 -8.62 -17.11
C THR A 339 14.68 -7.38 -16.63
N ARG A 340 15.02 -7.31 -15.34
CA ARG A 340 15.82 -6.20 -14.78
C ARG A 340 17.25 -6.17 -15.30
N LEU A 341 17.82 -7.31 -15.63
CA LEU A 341 19.12 -7.42 -16.29
C LEU A 341 19.05 -7.17 -17.81
N ARG A 342 17.85 -7.02 -18.39
CA ARG A 342 17.60 -6.95 -19.83
C ARG A 342 18.10 -8.17 -20.60
N ASP A 343 18.19 -9.32 -19.91
CA ASP A 343 18.52 -10.60 -20.50
C ASP A 343 17.28 -11.24 -21.10
N ARG A 344 17.10 -11.02 -22.42
CA ARG A 344 15.94 -11.52 -23.15
C ARG A 344 15.86 -13.05 -23.13
N MET A 345 16.98 -13.72 -23.36
CA MET A 345 16.99 -15.18 -23.50
C MET A 345 16.59 -15.87 -22.21
N GLU A 346 17.12 -15.40 -21.09
CA GLU A 346 16.77 -15.94 -19.79
C GLU A 346 15.33 -15.55 -19.38
N ALA A 347 14.86 -14.35 -19.73
CA ALA A 347 13.47 -13.95 -19.47
C ALA A 347 12.48 -14.83 -20.24
N GLU A 348 12.71 -15.08 -21.55
CA GLU A 348 11.87 -15.97 -22.37
C GLU A 348 11.89 -17.41 -21.85
N ARG A 349 13.08 -17.93 -21.46
CA ARG A 349 13.22 -19.25 -20.86
C ARG A 349 12.43 -19.37 -19.55
N ALA A 350 12.59 -18.42 -18.65
CA ALA A 350 11.92 -18.42 -17.35
C ALA A 350 10.41 -18.29 -17.50
N LEU A 351 9.92 -17.44 -18.43
CA LEU A 351 8.50 -17.31 -18.74
C LEU A 351 7.90 -18.63 -19.24
N ALA A 352 8.58 -19.28 -20.21
CA ALA A 352 8.13 -20.56 -20.74
C ALA A 352 8.05 -21.64 -19.65
N GLN A 353 9.02 -21.66 -18.73
CA GLN A 353 8.99 -22.58 -17.60
C GLN A 353 7.88 -22.22 -16.60
N ALA A 354 7.72 -20.93 -16.25
CA ALA A 354 6.65 -20.48 -15.36
C ALA A 354 5.25 -20.87 -15.88
N ARG A 355 5.04 -20.78 -17.20
CA ARG A 355 3.79 -21.22 -17.82
C ARG A 355 3.56 -22.73 -17.68
N ARG A 356 4.60 -23.54 -17.83
CA ARG A 356 4.50 -25.01 -17.60
C ARG A 356 4.18 -25.34 -16.15
N GLU A 357 4.84 -24.68 -15.20
CA GLU A 357 4.54 -24.91 -13.78
C GLU A 357 3.11 -24.46 -13.42
N ALA A 358 2.60 -23.41 -14.08
CA ALA A 358 1.24 -22.94 -13.90
C ALA A 358 0.18 -23.98 -14.31
N GLU A 359 0.46 -24.83 -15.31
CA GLU A 359 -0.49 -25.87 -15.78
C GLU A 359 -0.81 -26.91 -14.69
N ALA A 360 0.09 -27.10 -13.71
CA ALA A 360 -0.11 -28.01 -12.58
C ALA A 360 -1.00 -27.43 -11.47
N LEU A 361 -1.35 -26.14 -11.55
CA LEU A 361 -2.19 -25.47 -10.56
C LEU A 361 -3.68 -25.65 -10.87
N PRO A 362 -4.58 -25.57 -9.84
CA PRO A 362 -6.00 -25.65 -10.04
C PRO A 362 -6.55 -24.63 -11.05
N ALA A 363 -7.59 -25.00 -11.78
CA ALA A 363 -8.22 -24.14 -12.79
C ALA A 363 -8.73 -22.79 -12.21
N SER A 364 -9.13 -22.80 -10.95
CA SER A 364 -9.62 -21.61 -10.22
C SER A 364 -8.58 -20.50 -10.07
N VAL A 365 -7.28 -20.84 -10.02
CA VAL A 365 -6.19 -19.85 -9.86
C VAL A 365 -5.55 -19.44 -11.19
N GLN A 366 -5.86 -20.14 -12.28
CA GLN A 366 -5.26 -19.91 -13.59
C GLN A 366 -5.44 -18.48 -14.13
N PRO A 367 -6.60 -17.81 -13.97
CA PRO A 367 -6.76 -16.44 -14.42
C PRO A 367 -5.77 -15.48 -13.77
N GLU A 368 -5.54 -15.60 -12.47
CA GLU A 368 -4.60 -14.75 -11.73
C GLU A 368 -3.15 -15.00 -12.17
N VAL A 369 -2.77 -16.25 -12.31
CA VAL A 369 -1.42 -16.62 -12.76
C VAL A 369 -1.17 -16.10 -14.17
N ARG A 370 -2.11 -16.30 -15.10
CA ARG A 370 -2.00 -15.76 -16.46
C ARG A 370 -1.87 -14.24 -16.45
N ARG A 371 -2.67 -13.54 -15.63
CA ARG A 371 -2.59 -12.09 -15.46
C ARG A 371 -1.18 -11.65 -15.11
N VAL A 372 -0.62 -12.22 -14.04
CA VAL A 372 0.72 -11.85 -13.53
C VAL A 372 1.80 -12.18 -14.54
N LEU A 373 1.76 -13.35 -15.19
CA LEU A 373 2.73 -13.76 -16.19
C LEU A 373 2.64 -12.92 -17.47
N THR A 374 1.43 -12.55 -17.92
CA THR A 374 1.26 -11.66 -19.08
C THR A 374 1.83 -10.27 -18.81
N LEU A 375 1.55 -9.68 -17.64
CA LEU A 375 2.13 -8.39 -17.27
C LEU A 375 3.66 -8.46 -17.17
N ALA A 376 4.23 -9.57 -16.68
CA ALA A 376 5.68 -9.77 -16.64
C ALA A 376 6.30 -9.97 -18.04
N GLU A 377 5.61 -10.66 -18.95
CA GLU A 377 6.02 -10.79 -20.36
C GLU A 377 6.07 -9.44 -21.06
N VAL A 378 5.03 -8.63 -20.87
CA VAL A 378 4.95 -7.25 -21.41
C VAL A 378 6.07 -6.39 -20.84
N ASP A 379 6.31 -6.44 -19.53
CA ASP A 379 7.40 -5.74 -18.87
C ASP A 379 8.77 -6.14 -19.46
N ALA A 380 9.01 -7.43 -19.64
CA ALA A 380 10.23 -7.97 -20.27
C ALA A 380 10.37 -7.49 -21.72
N GLY A 381 9.28 -7.44 -22.48
CA GLY A 381 9.26 -6.93 -23.84
C GLY A 381 9.68 -5.47 -23.92
N VAL A 382 9.16 -4.62 -23.03
CA VAL A 382 9.55 -3.21 -22.94
C VAL A 382 11.02 -3.05 -22.55
N GLU A 383 11.47 -3.74 -21.50
CA GLU A 383 12.86 -3.63 -21.00
C GLU A 383 13.90 -4.14 -22.02
N THR A 384 13.52 -5.07 -22.88
CA THR A 384 14.40 -5.62 -23.92
C THR A 384 14.24 -4.94 -25.27
N GLY A 385 13.60 -3.77 -25.35
CA GLY A 385 13.47 -2.95 -26.55
C GLY A 385 12.45 -3.47 -27.58
N ARG A 386 11.49 -4.32 -27.18
CA ARG A 386 10.45 -4.88 -28.04
C ARG A 386 9.06 -4.28 -27.73
N ALA A 387 9.02 -2.96 -27.57
CA ALA A 387 7.80 -2.27 -27.14
C ALA A 387 6.58 -2.52 -28.05
N VAL A 388 6.79 -2.64 -29.38
CA VAL A 388 5.70 -2.93 -30.34
C VAL A 388 5.10 -4.31 -30.07
N LEU A 389 5.92 -5.33 -29.88
CA LEU A 389 5.44 -6.68 -29.54
C LEU A 389 4.75 -6.69 -28.18
N ALA A 390 5.35 -6.03 -27.19
CA ALA A 390 4.78 -5.91 -25.86
C ALA A 390 3.39 -5.24 -25.89
N GLN A 391 3.23 -4.18 -26.67
CA GLN A 391 1.96 -3.50 -26.88
C GLN A 391 0.92 -4.42 -27.52
N THR A 392 1.30 -5.15 -28.57
CA THR A 392 0.41 -6.11 -29.24
C THR A 392 -0.04 -7.21 -28.27
N THR A 393 0.89 -7.79 -27.51
CA THR A 393 0.58 -8.81 -26.50
C THR A 393 -0.40 -8.26 -25.43
N LEU A 394 -0.15 -7.06 -24.94
CA LEU A 394 -1.01 -6.43 -23.93
C LEU A 394 -2.41 -6.14 -24.48
N GLN A 395 -2.51 -5.56 -25.67
CA GLN A 395 -3.81 -5.24 -26.29
C GLN A 395 -4.63 -6.50 -26.58
N GLN A 396 -4.00 -7.57 -27.11
CA GLN A 396 -4.68 -8.85 -27.31
C GLN A 396 -5.20 -9.42 -26.00
N ALA A 397 -4.40 -9.35 -24.94
CA ALA A 397 -4.79 -9.84 -23.63
C ALA A 397 -5.92 -8.99 -22.99
N LEU A 398 -5.88 -7.66 -23.15
CA LEU A 398 -6.94 -6.75 -22.68
C LEU A 398 -8.25 -6.92 -23.47
N ALA A 399 -8.19 -7.30 -24.75
CA ALA A 399 -9.36 -7.62 -25.55
C ALA A 399 -10.06 -8.92 -25.11
N GLN A 400 -9.38 -9.79 -24.38
CA GLN A 400 -9.88 -11.07 -23.88
C GLN A 400 -9.71 -11.21 -22.37
N PRO A 401 -10.32 -10.35 -21.55
CA PRO A 401 -10.04 -10.28 -20.10
C PRO A 401 -10.38 -11.57 -19.35
N THR A 402 -11.43 -12.29 -19.78
CA THR A 402 -11.78 -13.59 -19.17
C THR A 402 -10.69 -14.66 -19.41
N ALA A 403 -10.08 -14.66 -20.60
CA ALA A 403 -9.05 -15.64 -20.94
C ALA A 403 -7.69 -15.27 -20.34
N SER A 404 -7.32 -13.99 -20.36
CA SER A 404 -6.04 -13.48 -19.88
C SER A 404 -5.99 -13.26 -18.36
N GLY A 405 -7.15 -13.09 -17.71
CA GLY A 405 -7.26 -12.67 -16.32
C GLY A 405 -7.00 -11.16 -16.10
N LEU A 406 -6.66 -10.39 -17.15
CA LEU A 406 -6.38 -8.96 -17.03
C LEU A 406 -7.62 -8.17 -16.65
N GLN A 407 -7.41 -7.10 -15.91
CA GLN A 407 -8.44 -6.19 -15.42
C GLN A 407 -8.21 -4.79 -16.06
N PRO A 408 -8.89 -4.46 -17.18
CA PRO A 408 -8.55 -3.29 -18.00
C PRO A 408 -8.54 -1.93 -17.27
N ARG A 409 -9.22 -1.86 -16.12
CA ARG A 409 -9.30 -0.64 -15.30
C ARG A 409 -8.54 -0.72 -13.99
N ALA A 410 -7.84 -1.83 -13.73
CA ALA A 410 -6.99 -1.93 -12.56
C ALA A 410 -5.67 -1.16 -12.80
N ARG A 411 -5.11 -0.63 -11.72
CA ARG A 411 -3.91 0.20 -11.78
C ARG A 411 -2.72 -0.48 -12.47
N PRO A 412 -2.39 -1.77 -12.19
CA PRO A 412 -1.27 -2.43 -12.87
C PRO A 412 -1.40 -2.43 -14.40
N GLU A 413 -2.58 -2.71 -14.92
CA GLU A 413 -2.85 -2.74 -16.37
C GLU A 413 -2.80 -1.35 -16.99
N ILE A 414 -3.39 -0.33 -16.33
CA ILE A 414 -3.33 1.06 -16.80
C ILE A 414 -1.88 1.54 -16.88
N MET A 415 -1.09 1.29 -15.81
CA MET A 415 0.32 1.69 -15.78
C MET A 415 1.15 0.95 -16.83
N MET A 416 0.88 -0.35 -17.05
CA MET A 416 1.56 -1.14 -18.06
C MET A 416 1.20 -0.67 -19.47
N LEU A 417 -0.07 -0.36 -19.75
CA LEU A 417 -0.50 0.20 -21.03
C LEU A 417 0.16 1.56 -21.29
N ALA A 418 0.17 2.43 -20.30
CA ALA A 418 0.83 3.74 -20.42
C ALA A 418 2.33 3.58 -20.70
N ARG A 419 3.00 2.70 -19.96
CA ARG A 419 4.42 2.42 -20.12
C ARG A 419 4.75 1.84 -21.50
N THR A 420 4.00 0.84 -21.97
CA THR A 420 4.22 0.26 -23.31
C THR A 420 4.01 1.30 -24.39
N THR A 421 2.90 2.06 -24.33
CA THR A 421 2.57 3.09 -25.32
C THR A 421 3.65 4.18 -25.41
N LEU A 422 4.15 4.65 -24.26
CA LEU A 422 5.21 5.67 -24.24
C LEU A 422 6.58 5.16 -24.73
N ASN A 423 6.76 3.86 -24.86
CA ASN A 423 7.97 3.25 -25.45
C ASN A 423 7.80 2.85 -26.93
N LEU A 424 6.65 3.13 -27.55
CA LEU A 424 6.47 2.93 -28.98
C LEU A 424 7.26 3.96 -29.80
N PRO A 425 7.71 3.62 -31.02
CA PRO A 425 8.26 4.59 -31.96
C PRO A 425 7.16 5.52 -32.46
N ASP A 426 7.52 6.76 -32.80
CA ASP A 426 6.59 7.77 -33.32
C ASP A 426 5.88 7.27 -34.59
N SER A 427 4.56 7.17 -34.56
CA SER A 427 3.72 6.76 -35.69
C SER A 427 2.30 7.35 -35.59
N ARG A 428 1.51 7.25 -36.67
CA ARG A 428 0.10 7.67 -36.61
C ARG A 428 -0.76 6.79 -35.72
N GLU A 429 -0.45 5.50 -35.64
CA GLU A 429 -1.16 4.53 -34.80
C GLU A 429 -0.94 4.81 -33.32
N GLU A 430 0.21 5.36 -32.99
CA GLU A 430 0.56 5.80 -31.64
C GLU A 430 -0.37 6.88 -31.10
N THR A 431 -0.81 7.84 -31.94
CA THR A 431 -1.72 8.91 -31.49
C THR A 431 -3.00 8.35 -30.89
N ALA A 432 -3.58 7.30 -31.49
CA ALA A 432 -4.77 6.64 -30.95
C ALA A 432 -4.47 5.93 -29.62
N ALA A 433 -3.34 5.24 -29.52
CA ALA A 433 -2.91 4.56 -28.29
C ALA A 433 -2.64 5.56 -27.16
N LEU A 434 -2.00 6.69 -27.46
CA LEU A 434 -1.78 7.77 -26.49
C LEU A 434 -3.09 8.38 -25.98
N GLN A 435 -4.08 8.57 -26.87
CA GLN A 435 -5.40 9.05 -26.47
C GLN A 435 -6.13 8.04 -25.58
N GLU A 436 -5.99 6.73 -25.84
CA GLU A 436 -6.51 5.67 -24.96
C GLU A 436 -5.89 5.75 -23.57
N VAL A 437 -4.57 5.89 -23.49
CA VAL A 437 -3.84 6.07 -22.21
C VAL A 437 -4.38 7.29 -21.45
N VAL A 438 -4.56 8.42 -22.12
CA VAL A 438 -5.14 9.63 -21.52
C VAL A 438 -6.54 9.36 -20.98
N ASN A 439 -7.40 8.70 -21.77
CA ASN A 439 -8.79 8.41 -21.40
C ASN A 439 -8.89 7.47 -20.17
N LEU A 440 -7.90 6.62 -19.95
CA LEU A 440 -7.83 5.75 -18.77
C LEU A 440 -7.21 6.47 -17.56
N LEU A 441 -6.13 7.23 -17.76
CA LEU A 441 -5.42 7.89 -16.67
C LEU A 441 -6.20 9.06 -16.06
N GLN A 442 -6.92 9.86 -16.85
CA GLN A 442 -7.64 11.02 -16.31
C GLN A 442 -8.70 10.64 -15.25
N PRO A 443 -9.62 9.69 -15.46
CA PRO A 443 -10.55 9.26 -14.43
C PRO A 443 -9.84 8.61 -13.25
N HIS A 444 -8.78 7.82 -13.49
CA HIS A 444 -7.98 7.20 -12.45
C HIS A 444 -7.38 8.26 -11.51
N LEU A 445 -6.73 9.27 -12.07
CA LEU A 445 -6.06 10.35 -11.33
C LEU A 445 -7.05 11.34 -10.68
N SER A 446 -8.26 11.47 -11.22
CA SER A 446 -9.33 12.24 -10.55
C SER A 446 -9.74 11.59 -9.24
N ASN A 447 -9.75 10.25 -9.17
CA ASN A 447 -10.07 9.48 -7.98
C ASN A 447 -8.85 9.22 -7.08
N ARG A 448 -7.63 9.30 -7.63
CA ARG A 448 -6.36 9.03 -6.96
C ARG A 448 -5.32 10.11 -7.29
N PRO A 449 -5.54 11.34 -6.81
CA PRO A 449 -4.65 12.47 -7.13
C PRO A 449 -3.23 12.31 -6.55
N GLU A 450 -3.06 11.38 -5.61
CA GLU A 450 -1.77 11.04 -5.00
C GLU A 450 -0.94 10.06 -5.84
N ASP A 451 -1.41 9.60 -7.00
CA ASP A 451 -0.69 8.64 -7.86
C ASP A 451 0.33 9.38 -8.76
N ALA A 452 1.53 9.58 -8.22
CA ALA A 452 2.60 10.29 -8.92
C ALA A 452 3.04 9.61 -10.22
N ALA A 453 3.08 8.26 -10.25
CA ALA A 453 3.45 7.52 -11.46
C ALA A 453 2.40 7.70 -12.57
N GLY A 454 1.12 7.67 -12.21
CA GLY A 454 0.04 7.94 -13.15
C GLY A 454 0.13 9.35 -13.74
N TRP A 455 0.41 10.37 -12.93
CA TRP A 455 0.64 11.73 -13.39
C TRP A 455 1.85 11.83 -14.32
N THR A 456 2.95 11.12 -14.00
CA THR A 456 4.14 11.08 -14.86
C THR A 456 3.84 10.48 -16.23
N TYR A 457 3.11 9.37 -16.27
CA TYR A 457 2.68 8.77 -17.55
C TYR A 457 1.71 9.68 -18.32
N LEU A 458 0.78 10.34 -17.63
CA LEU A 458 -0.14 11.29 -18.26
C LEU A 458 0.61 12.48 -18.86
N SER A 459 1.64 12.99 -18.18
CA SER A 459 2.49 14.05 -18.72
C SER A 459 3.20 13.60 -20.00
N GLY A 460 3.83 12.42 -19.99
CA GLY A 460 4.48 11.85 -21.17
C GLY A 460 3.52 11.68 -22.36
N ALA A 461 2.29 11.22 -22.09
CA ALA A 461 1.27 11.10 -23.12
C ALA A 461 0.85 12.46 -23.71
N TRP A 462 0.66 13.49 -22.87
CA TRP A 462 0.34 14.82 -23.34
C TRP A 462 1.49 15.50 -24.11
N GLN A 463 2.76 15.25 -23.71
CA GLN A 463 3.93 15.73 -24.46
C GLN A 463 3.94 15.17 -25.88
N ARG A 464 3.76 13.86 -26.04
CA ARG A 464 3.74 13.20 -27.35
C ARG A 464 2.49 13.57 -28.18
N LEU A 465 1.38 13.94 -27.54
CA LEU A 465 0.18 14.49 -28.20
C LEU A 465 0.29 15.99 -28.50
N ASN A 466 1.47 16.60 -28.32
CA ASN A 466 1.71 18.02 -28.54
C ASN A 466 0.74 18.94 -27.76
N GLN A 467 0.47 18.57 -26.49
CA GLN A 467 -0.33 19.34 -25.54
C GLN A 467 0.53 19.85 -24.37
N PRO A 468 1.46 20.80 -24.60
CA PRO A 468 2.51 21.13 -23.63
C PRO A 468 1.99 21.66 -22.31
N LEU A 469 0.90 22.44 -22.31
CA LEU A 469 0.34 23.01 -21.08
C LEU A 469 -0.28 21.92 -20.19
N ARG A 470 -0.98 20.95 -20.79
CA ARG A 470 -1.51 19.79 -20.07
C ARG A 470 -0.40 18.88 -19.56
N ALA A 471 0.67 18.74 -20.33
CA ALA A 471 1.86 18.01 -19.90
C ALA A 471 2.49 18.63 -18.66
N VAL A 472 2.72 19.95 -18.67
CA VAL A 472 3.26 20.67 -17.50
C VAL A 472 2.34 20.58 -16.28
N ARG A 473 1.02 20.63 -16.51
CA ARG A 473 0.06 20.39 -15.41
C ARG A 473 0.28 19.01 -14.79
N ALA A 474 0.36 17.96 -15.60
CA ALA A 474 0.56 16.60 -15.11
C ALA A 474 1.93 16.45 -14.41
N GLU A 475 3.00 17.10 -14.91
CA GLU A 475 4.31 17.12 -14.24
C GLU A 475 4.26 17.82 -12.87
N ALA A 476 3.54 18.94 -12.77
CA ALA A 476 3.38 19.65 -11.51
C ALA A 476 2.58 18.82 -10.49
N GLU A 477 1.51 18.14 -10.94
CA GLU A 477 0.75 17.22 -10.07
C GLU A 477 1.61 16.02 -9.63
N ALA A 478 2.44 15.45 -10.52
CA ALA A 478 3.39 14.38 -10.17
C ALA A 478 4.38 14.85 -9.09
N ALA A 479 4.95 16.04 -9.25
CA ALA A 479 5.84 16.63 -8.25
C ALA A 479 5.14 16.85 -6.90
N ALA A 480 3.92 17.41 -6.92
CA ALA A 480 3.14 17.60 -5.71
C ALA A 480 2.79 16.27 -5.03
N ALA A 481 2.44 15.24 -5.81
CA ALA A 481 2.13 13.90 -5.30
C ALA A 481 3.34 13.19 -4.66
N THR A 482 4.57 13.55 -5.06
CA THR A 482 5.81 13.12 -4.40
C THR A 482 6.28 14.07 -3.29
N GLY A 483 5.46 15.07 -2.91
CA GLY A 483 5.79 16.01 -1.84
C GLY A 483 6.70 17.17 -2.25
N ASP A 484 7.07 17.30 -3.53
CA ASP A 484 7.85 18.44 -4.05
C ASP A 484 6.91 19.60 -4.44
N LEU A 485 6.31 20.23 -3.42
CA LEU A 485 5.35 21.34 -3.65
C LEU A 485 6.01 22.55 -4.29
N GLN A 486 7.25 22.88 -3.90
CA GLN A 486 7.98 23.99 -4.50
C GLN A 486 8.32 23.72 -5.96
N GLY A 487 8.83 22.53 -6.28
CA GLY A 487 9.10 22.14 -7.66
C GLY A 487 7.83 22.07 -8.52
N ALA A 488 6.67 21.73 -7.94
CA ALA A 488 5.38 21.81 -8.64
C ALA A 488 5.04 23.27 -9.01
N ILE A 489 5.18 24.20 -8.06
CA ILE A 489 4.95 25.64 -8.27
C ILE A 489 5.90 26.18 -9.34
N ASP A 490 7.20 25.86 -9.25
CA ASP A 490 8.22 26.38 -10.17
C ASP A 490 7.96 25.95 -11.62
N ARG A 491 7.45 24.72 -11.85
CA ARG A 491 7.06 24.24 -13.19
C ARG A 491 5.91 25.07 -13.76
N VAL A 492 4.90 25.36 -12.96
CA VAL A 492 3.76 26.20 -13.39
C VAL A 492 4.20 27.63 -13.66
N ASP A 493 4.98 28.24 -12.76
CA ASP A 493 5.49 29.60 -12.92
C ASP A 493 6.43 29.69 -14.15
N GLY A 494 7.16 28.62 -14.46
CA GLY A 494 8.03 28.54 -15.65
C GLY A 494 7.26 28.58 -16.96
N VAL A 495 6.16 27.81 -17.08
CA VAL A 495 5.34 27.82 -18.30
C VAL A 495 4.55 29.11 -18.45
N ARG A 496 4.05 29.65 -17.34
CA ARG A 496 3.29 30.91 -17.34
C ARG A 496 4.07 32.09 -17.90
N ARG A 497 5.37 32.19 -17.57
CA ARG A 497 6.27 33.24 -18.13
C ARG A 497 6.47 33.14 -19.63
N ARG A 498 6.25 31.96 -20.24
CA ARG A 498 6.43 31.73 -21.69
C ARG A 498 5.18 32.00 -22.51
N ILE A 499 3.99 31.94 -21.90
CA ILE A 499 2.72 32.16 -22.59
C ILE A 499 2.35 33.64 -22.45
N THR A 500 2.56 34.42 -23.52
CA THR A 500 2.26 35.86 -23.56
C THR A 500 0.87 36.17 -24.11
N GLN A 501 0.34 35.32 -24.99
CA GLN A 501 -0.98 35.47 -25.62
C GLN A 501 -1.71 34.11 -25.58
N PRO A 502 -2.32 33.76 -24.46
CA PRO A 502 -2.99 32.47 -24.34
C PRO A 502 -4.26 32.40 -25.18
N THR A 503 -4.50 31.26 -25.81
CA THR A 503 -5.79 30.90 -26.41
C THR A 503 -6.86 30.67 -25.33
N SER A 504 -8.13 30.66 -25.72
CA SER A 504 -9.24 30.39 -24.78
C SER A 504 -9.08 29.03 -24.05
N ALA A 505 -8.57 28.02 -24.75
CA ALA A 505 -8.31 26.71 -24.15
C ALA A 505 -7.16 26.76 -23.13
N GLU A 506 -6.10 27.49 -23.45
CA GLU A 506 -4.96 27.68 -22.54
C GLU A 506 -5.33 28.52 -21.30
N LEU A 507 -6.24 29.51 -21.45
CA LEU A 507 -6.78 30.26 -20.31
C LEU A 507 -7.50 29.37 -19.29
N ILE A 508 -8.25 28.38 -19.77
CA ILE A 508 -8.92 27.40 -18.88
C ILE A 508 -7.87 26.57 -18.12
N GLU A 509 -6.87 26.03 -18.81
CA GLU A 509 -5.83 25.23 -18.17
C GLU A 509 -5.00 26.08 -17.19
N LEU A 510 -4.66 27.33 -17.54
CA LEU A 510 -3.95 28.25 -16.65
C LEU A 510 -4.76 28.56 -15.38
N SER A 511 -6.07 28.75 -15.48
CA SER A 511 -6.91 28.97 -14.29
C SER A 511 -6.96 27.77 -13.37
N VAL A 512 -6.95 26.54 -13.91
CA VAL A 512 -6.83 25.31 -13.10
C VAL A 512 -5.48 25.27 -12.41
N LEU A 513 -4.40 25.58 -13.12
CA LEU A 513 -3.04 25.62 -12.56
C LEU A 513 -2.91 26.67 -11.45
N ASP A 514 -3.50 27.85 -11.61
CA ASP A 514 -3.51 28.90 -10.59
C ASP A 514 -4.21 28.43 -9.29
N ALA A 515 -5.34 27.74 -9.41
CA ALA A 515 -6.02 27.16 -8.26
C ALA A 515 -5.17 26.09 -7.55
N ARG A 516 -4.44 25.27 -8.32
CA ARG A 516 -3.53 24.26 -7.75
C ARG A 516 -2.34 24.90 -7.03
N VAL A 517 -1.68 25.89 -7.65
CA VAL A 517 -0.59 26.66 -7.04
C VAL A 517 -1.04 27.32 -5.73
N ALA A 518 -2.24 27.94 -5.72
CA ALA A 518 -2.78 28.55 -4.52
C ALA A 518 -2.92 27.51 -3.38
N ARG A 519 -3.40 26.31 -3.69
CA ARG A 519 -3.53 25.20 -2.72
C ARG A 519 -2.15 24.73 -2.22
N TRP A 520 -1.17 24.51 -3.10
CA TRP A 520 0.18 24.09 -2.69
C TRP A 520 0.87 25.14 -1.82
N ARG A 521 0.76 26.41 -2.17
CA ARG A 521 1.26 27.52 -1.33
C ARG A 521 0.58 27.58 0.03
N GLN A 522 -0.72 27.27 0.09
CA GLN A 522 -1.44 27.19 1.36
C GLN A 522 -0.91 26.03 2.22
N THR A 523 -0.75 24.83 1.64
CA THR A 523 -0.17 23.68 2.34
C THR A 523 1.22 23.99 2.91
N MET A 524 2.09 24.63 2.13
CA MET A 524 3.43 25.03 2.60
C MET A 524 3.37 26.03 3.77
N ARG A 525 2.43 27.00 3.73
CA ARG A 525 2.22 27.94 4.86
C ARG A 525 1.71 27.25 6.11
N ASP A 526 0.80 26.30 5.96
CA ASP A 526 0.26 25.55 7.08
C ASP A 526 1.33 24.64 7.70
N ASP A 527 2.16 24.00 6.87
CA ASP A 527 3.32 23.25 7.35
C ASP A 527 4.28 24.13 8.17
N SER A 528 4.60 25.34 7.68
CA SER A 528 5.50 26.26 8.40
C SER A 528 4.92 26.83 9.70
N ARG A 529 3.60 27.00 9.78
CA ARG A 529 2.94 27.45 11.02
C ARG A 529 2.90 26.39 12.10
N ASP A 530 2.74 25.14 11.68
CA ASP A 530 2.79 24.04 12.63
C ASP A 530 4.25 23.76 13.10
N GLU A 531 5.29 24.39 12.52
CA GLU A 531 6.70 24.29 12.94
C GLU A 531 7.09 25.26 14.07
N LEU A 532 6.30 26.31 14.28
CA LEU A 532 6.47 27.33 15.32
C LEU A 532 5.68 26.99 16.57
#